data_e3093bcb7c52bc8157f18363a4b48aa6
#
_entry.id   e3093bcb7c52bc8157f18363a4b48aa6
#
_cell.length_a   1.000
_cell.length_b   1.000
_cell.length_c   1.000
_cell.angle_alpha   90.00
_cell.angle_beta   90.00
_cell.angle_gamma   90.00
#
_symmetry.space_group_name_H-M   'P 1'
#
loop_
_entity.id
_entity.type
_entity.pdbx_description
1 polymer ?
#
loop_
_entity_poly.entity_id
_entity_poly.type
_entity_poly.pdbx_seq_one_letter_code
_entity_poly.pdbx_strand_id
1 'polypeptide(L)'
;YPTESVPGGDAKLLRWTKGVDIKEMIGKYIGNPLLNYLNEKNKIKFTDIKVLNDTVASLFAGLTDNSYDAYIGLIVGTGTNMATFIPADKIKKLNPADNIQGMIPVNLESGNFHPPFLTGVDNTVDVISGNPRKQRFEKAVSGMYLGDILKATFPLEEFEEKFDAQKLTAIMN
;
A
#
# COMPACT_ATOMS: atom_id res chain seq x y z
N TYR A 1 5.94 3.43 -2.94
CA TYR A 1 7.20 2.75 -3.27
C TYR A 1 7.89 2.32 -1.98
N PRO A 2 8.63 1.16 -1.96
CA PRO A 2 9.40 0.72 -0.80
C PRO A 2 10.45 1.75 -0.40
N THR A 3 10.41 2.16 0.87
CA THR A 3 11.31 3.17 1.44
C THR A 3 11.81 2.73 2.81
N GLU A 4 12.95 3.23 3.21
CA GLU A 4 13.49 3.14 4.56
C GLU A 4 13.23 4.45 5.28
N SER A 5 12.43 4.41 6.35
CA SER A 5 12.20 5.58 7.20
C SER A 5 13.47 5.96 7.95
N VAL A 6 13.73 7.25 8.05
CA VAL A 6 14.91 7.77 8.78
C VAL A 6 14.47 8.72 9.90
N PRO A 7 15.30 8.90 10.94
CA PRO A 7 15.05 9.89 11.98
C PRO A 7 14.75 11.27 11.38
N GLY A 8 13.78 11.98 11.95
CA GLY A 8 13.32 13.26 11.43
C GLY A 8 12.11 13.17 10.50
N GLY A 9 11.71 11.96 10.09
CA GLY A 9 10.49 11.73 9.31
C GLY A 9 10.65 11.80 7.79
N ASP A 10 11.89 11.87 7.28
CA ASP A 10 12.17 11.65 5.86
C ASP A 10 12.27 10.15 5.55
N ALA A 11 12.48 9.79 4.30
CA ALA A 11 12.70 8.41 3.88
C ALA A 11 13.67 8.33 2.70
N LYS A 12 14.39 7.19 2.61
CA LYS A 12 15.21 6.84 1.44
C LYS A 12 14.47 5.86 0.56
N LEU A 13 14.48 6.10 -0.74
CA LEU A 13 13.92 5.19 -1.72
C LEU A 13 14.79 3.92 -1.82
N LEU A 14 14.20 2.75 -1.59
CA LEU A 14 14.90 1.47 -1.70
C LEU A 14 14.85 0.92 -3.12
N ARG A 15 13.70 1.02 -3.77
CA ARG A 15 13.48 0.56 -5.15
C ARG A 15 12.23 1.17 -5.75
N TRP A 16 12.18 1.21 -7.07
CA TRP A 16 10.96 1.51 -7.80
C TRP A 16 10.09 0.25 -7.98
N THR A 17 8.81 0.48 -8.20
CA THR A 17 7.79 -0.52 -8.52
C THR A 17 6.80 0.08 -9.54
N LYS A 18 5.80 -0.67 -9.98
CA LYS A 18 4.70 -0.18 -10.83
C LYS A 18 5.19 0.49 -12.14
N GLY A 19 6.26 -0.07 -12.74
CA GLY A 19 6.76 0.40 -14.05
C GLY A 19 7.59 1.68 -14.03
N VAL A 20 7.90 2.25 -12.84
CA VAL A 20 8.81 3.38 -12.71
C VAL A 20 10.25 2.87 -12.55
N ASP A 21 11.22 3.47 -13.24
CA ASP A 21 12.65 3.14 -13.11
C ASP A 21 13.50 4.40 -13.28
N ILE A 22 13.73 5.13 -12.18
CA ILE A 22 14.62 6.27 -12.09
C ILE A 22 15.78 5.89 -11.18
N LYS A 23 16.82 5.30 -11.76
CA LYS A 23 17.94 4.66 -11.03
C LYS A 23 18.66 5.63 -10.10
N GLU A 24 18.78 6.88 -10.49
CA GLU A 24 19.47 7.95 -9.76
C GLU A 24 18.80 8.28 -8.41
N MET A 25 17.52 7.90 -8.24
CA MET A 25 16.78 8.15 -7.01
C MET A 25 16.94 7.03 -5.97
N ILE A 26 17.40 5.86 -6.37
CA ILE A 26 17.59 4.74 -5.44
C ILE A 26 18.65 5.09 -4.39
N GLY A 27 18.33 4.90 -3.12
CA GLY A 27 19.16 5.27 -1.96
C GLY A 27 19.15 6.76 -1.62
N LYS A 28 18.41 7.60 -2.36
CA LYS A 28 18.29 9.04 -2.07
C LYS A 28 17.13 9.33 -1.13
N TYR A 29 17.25 10.44 -0.41
CA TYR A 29 16.14 11.02 0.35
C TYR A 29 15.06 11.54 -0.58
N ILE A 30 13.81 11.46 -0.15
CA ILE A 30 12.64 11.90 -0.95
C ILE A 30 12.05 13.18 -0.39
N GLY A 31 11.91 13.28 0.93
CA GLY A 31 11.20 14.37 1.58
C GLY A 31 11.95 15.69 1.49
N ASN A 32 13.15 15.77 2.04
CA ASN A 32 13.91 17.02 2.07
C ASN A 32 14.20 17.65 0.69
N PRO A 33 14.58 16.88 -0.34
CA PRO A 33 14.71 17.45 -1.68
C PRO A 33 13.40 18.03 -2.22
N LEU A 34 12.27 17.38 -1.96
CA LEU A 34 10.95 17.90 -2.33
C LEU A 34 10.60 19.17 -1.55
N LEU A 35 10.84 19.19 -0.23
CA LEU A 35 10.65 20.38 0.60
C LEU A 35 11.42 21.58 0.07
N ASN A 36 12.70 21.39 -0.25
CA ASN A 36 13.56 22.45 -0.81
C ASN A 36 13.01 22.95 -2.14
N TYR A 37 12.68 22.05 -3.07
CA TYR A 37 12.10 22.39 -4.35
C TYR A 37 10.80 23.19 -4.21
N LEU A 38 9.88 22.75 -3.34
CA LEU A 38 8.61 23.44 -3.10
C LEU A 38 8.86 24.85 -2.51
N ASN A 39 9.81 24.98 -1.60
CA ASN A 39 10.17 26.27 -1.01
C ASN A 39 10.86 27.23 -1.97
N GLU A 40 11.56 26.72 -2.99
CA GLU A 40 12.11 27.56 -4.06
C GLU A 40 11.02 28.06 -5.03
N LYS A 41 10.02 27.24 -5.32
CA LYS A 41 9.01 27.52 -6.35
C LYS A 41 7.77 28.24 -5.83
N ASN A 42 7.48 28.20 -4.53
CA ASN A 42 6.25 28.74 -3.97
C ASN A 42 6.50 29.97 -3.08
N LYS A 43 5.48 30.85 -3.01
CA LYS A 43 5.45 31.96 -2.06
C LYS A 43 5.27 31.51 -0.61
N ILE A 44 4.49 30.43 -0.43
CA ILE A 44 4.30 29.81 0.90
C ILE A 44 5.51 28.93 1.18
N LYS A 45 6.09 29.11 2.38
CA LYS A 45 7.23 28.31 2.82
C LYS A 45 6.75 27.23 3.77
N PHE A 46 7.12 26.01 3.47
CA PHE A 46 6.88 24.84 4.32
C PHE A 46 8.06 24.71 5.30
N THR A 47 7.77 24.45 6.55
CA THR A 47 8.79 24.34 7.62
C THR A 47 9.30 22.91 7.79
N ASP A 48 8.50 21.92 7.41
CA ASP A 48 8.83 20.50 7.60
C ASP A 48 8.10 19.63 6.58
N ILE A 49 8.59 18.39 6.39
CA ILE A 49 7.97 17.37 5.57
C ILE A 49 8.09 16.02 6.28
N LYS A 50 7.04 15.22 6.21
CA LYS A 50 7.04 13.84 6.71
C LYS A 50 6.66 12.88 5.60
N VAL A 51 7.44 11.84 5.45
CA VAL A 51 7.17 10.75 4.50
C VAL A 51 6.52 9.60 5.26
N LEU A 52 5.30 9.26 4.88
CA LEU A 52 4.50 8.22 5.51
C LEU A 52 4.06 7.20 4.45
N ASN A 53 3.82 5.96 4.89
CA ASN A 53 3.06 5.02 4.09
C ASN A 53 1.63 5.55 3.88
N ASP A 54 1.06 5.39 2.69
CA ASP A 54 -0.27 5.88 2.32
C ASP A 54 -1.38 5.31 3.21
N THR A 55 -1.30 4.03 3.59
CA THR A 55 -2.27 3.38 4.48
C THR A 55 -2.17 3.92 5.91
N VAL A 56 -0.95 4.21 6.38
CA VAL A 56 -0.74 4.89 7.68
C VAL A 56 -1.28 6.32 7.63
N ALA A 57 -1.10 7.03 6.53
CA ALA A 57 -1.69 8.37 6.35
C ALA A 57 -3.23 8.31 6.40
N SER A 58 -3.85 7.31 5.76
CA SER A 58 -5.30 7.07 5.83
C SER A 58 -5.77 6.76 7.25
N LEU A 59 -4.98 5.99 8.03
CA LEU A 59 -5.26 5.75 9.45
C LEU A 59 -5.27 7.04 10.26
N PHE A 60 -4.28 7.91 10.07
CA PHE A 60 -4.23 9.21 10.76
C PHE A 60 -5.38 10.14 10.37
N ALA A 61 -5.82 10.11 9.12
CA ALA A 61 -6.94 10.92 8.67
C ALA A 61 -8.26 10.58 9.41
N GLY A 62 -8.42 9.34 9.87
CA GLY A 62 -9.57 8.88 10.65
C GLY A 62 -9.58 9.38 12.11
N LEU A 63 -8.47 9.89 12.64
CA LEU A 63 -8.37 10.31 14.05
C LEU A 63 -9.05 11.66 14.35
N THR A 64 -9.68 12.28 13.37
CA THR A 64 -10.46 13.51 13.58
C THR A 64 -11.75 13.27 14.39
N ASP A 65 -12.21 12.03 14.46
CA ASP A 65 -13.34 11.59 15.27
C ASP A 65 -12.86 10.65 16.37
N ASN A 66 -13.00 11.08 17.64
CA ASN A 66 -12.55 10.34 18.82
C ASN A 66 -13.67 9.46 19.44
N SER A 67 -14.73 9.17 18.70
CA SER A 67 -15.89 8.41 19.21
C SER A 67 -15.69 6.89 19.17
N TYR A 68 -14.56 6.39 18.64
CA TYR A 68 -14.29 4.97 18.46
C TYR A 68 -13.10 4.49 19.30
N ASP A 69 -13.16 3.26 19.77
CA ASP A 69 -12.11 2.61 20.57
C ASP A 69 -10.90 2.15 19.74
N ALA A 70 -11.09 1.94 18.43
CA ALA A 70 -10.06 1.49 17.52
C ALA A 70 -10.27 2.03 16.11
N TYR A 71 -9.16 2.15 15.36
CA TYR A 71 -9.15 2.67 14.00
C TYR A 71 -8.34 1.75 13.09
N ILE A 72 -8.85 1.58 11.86
CA ILE A 72 -8.16 0.88 10.79
C ILE A 72 -8.10 1.79 9.57
N GLY A 73 -6.89 2.07 9.09
CA GLY A 73 -6.69 2.63 7.77
C GLY A 73 -6.77 1.51 6.73
N LEU A 74 -7.66 1.62 5.76
CA LEU A 74 -7.86 0.63 4.70
C LEU A 74 -7.73 1.29 3.34
N ILE A 75 -6.92 0.67 2.49
CA ILE A 75 -6.84 0.99 1.06
C ILE A 75 -7.31 -0.22 0.26
N VAL A 76 -8.30 -0.03 -0.59
CA VAL A 76 -8.73 -0.97 -1.62
C VAL A 76 -8.78 -0.19 -2.93
N GLY A 77 -7.74 -0.35 -3.74
CA GLY A 77 -7.54 0.36 -5.01
C GLY A 77 -6.85 -0.55 -6.01
N THR A 78 -5.82 -0.09 -6.69
CA THR A 78 -4.95 -0.92 -7.53
C THR A 78 -4.36 -2.09 -6.73
N GLY A 79 -3.98 -1.84 -5.47
CA GLY A 79 -3.58 -2.83 -4.48
C GLY A 79 -4.48 -2.77 -3.25
N THR A 80 -4.15 -3.59 -2.23
CA THR A 80 -4.87 -3.64 -0.96
C THR A 80 -3.88 -3.60 0.20
N ASN A 81 -4.16 -2.74 1.18
CA ASN A 81 -3.36 -2.67 2.39
C ASN A 81 -4.17 -2.16 3.60
N MET A 82 -3.70 -2.48 4.80
CA MET A 82 -4.28 -2.04 6.06
C MET A 82 -3.20 -1.49 7.01
N ALA A 83 -3.60 -0.54 7.83
CA ALA A 83 -2.81 -0.06 8.97
C ALA A 83 -3.69 0.08 10.20
N THR A 84 -3.10 -0.13 11.38
CA THR A 84 -3.78 0.05 12.65
C THR A 84 -2.79 0.43 13.75
N PHE A 85 -3.29 0.85 14.90
CA PHE A 85 -2.45 1.07 16.08
C PHE A 85 -2.27 -0.24 16.85
N ILE A 86 -1.02 -0.55 17.20
CA ILE A 86 -0.65 -1.72 17.98
C ILE A 86 0.17 -1.26 19.20
N PRO A 87 -0.07 -1.79 20.41
CA PRO A 87 0.80 -1.51 21.55
C PRO A 87 2.24 -1.90 21.27
N ALA A 88 3.19 -1.04 21.60
CA ALA A 88 4.61 -1.24 21.31
C ALA A 88 5.14 -2.57 21.86
N ASP A 89 4.68 -2.98 23.06
CA ASP A 89 5.06 -4.24 23.72
C ASP A 89 4.61 -5.51 22.96
N LYS A 90 3.67 -5.37 22.03
CA LYS A 90 3.20 -6.47 21.17
C LYS A 90 3.99 -6.58 19.86
N ILE A 91 4.86 -5.62 19.54
CA ILE A 91 5.63 -5.60 18.30
C ILE A 91 7.00 -6.22 18.52
N LYS A 92 7.13 -7.52 18.27
CA LYS A 92 8.36 -8.31 18.52
C LYS A 92 9.60 -7.82 17.75
N LYS A 93 9.43 -7.04 16.69
CA LYS A 93 10.53 -6.53 15.86
C LYS A 93 11.10 -5.21 16.35
N LEU A 94 10.47 -4.53 17.32
CA LEU A 94 11.03 -3.34 17.91
C LEU A 94 12.26 -3.70 18.76
N ASN A 95 13.30 -2.89 18.62
CA ASN A 95 14.46 -3.05 19.48
C ASN A 95 14.11 -2.53 20.89
N PRO A 96 14.24 -3.33 21.94
CA PRO A 96 13.99 -2.91 23.31
C PRO A 96 14.81 -1.67 23.74
N ALA A 97 15.98 -1.47 23.15
CA ALA A 97 16.84 -0.31 23.42
C ALA A 97 16.24 1.03 22.97
N ASP A 98 15.29 1.00 22.03
CA ASP A 98 14.63 2.23 21.52
C ASP A 98 13.61 2.79 22.52
N ASN A 99 13.27 2.05 23.58
CA ASN A 99 12.35 2.43 24.65
C ASN A 99 11.01 3.05 24.13
N ILE A 100 10.50 2.52 23.03
CA ILE A 100 9.25 3.01 22.43
C ILE A 100 8.08 2.47 23.25
N GLN A 101 7.17 3.34 23.65
CA GLN A 101 6.00 3.03 24.48
C GLN A 101 4.71 3.51 23.81
N GLY A 102 3.57 2.99 24.29
CA GLY A 102 2.24 3.39 23.83
C GLY A 102 1.81 2.68 22.54
N MET A 103 0.86 3.30 21.86
CA MET A 103 0.28 2.79 20.62
C MET A 103 1.09 3.29 19.42
N ILE A 104 1.47 2.37 18.53
CA ILE A 104 2.28 2.67 17.34
C ILE A 104 1.44 2.38 16.09
N PRO A 105 1.41 3.29 15.10
CA PRO A 105 0.80 3.01 13.82
C PRO A 105 1.66 1.98 13.06
N VAL A 106 1.03 0.88 12.67
CA VAL A 106 1.69 -0.24 11.99
C VAL A 106 1.04 -0.47 10.64
N ASN A 107 1.86 -0.43 9.59
CA ASN A 107 1.49 -0.90 8.26
C ASN A 107 1.54 -2.43 8.26
N LEU A 108 0.41 -3.08 8.00
CA LEU A 108 0.27 -4.53 8.13
C LEU A 108 0.73 -5.31 6.90
N GLU A 109 0.86 -4.64 5.74
CA GLU A 109 1.09 -5.31 4.43
C GLU A 109 0.07 -6.43 4.20
N SER A 110 -1.21 -6.12 4.45
CA SER A 110 -2.32 -7.10 4.47
C SER A 110 -2.54 -7.80 3.13
N GLY A 111 -2.09 -7.21 2.02
CA GLY A 111 -2.10 -7.87 0.71
C GLY A 111 -1.37 -9.22 0.71
N ASN A 112 -0.37 -9.38 1.58
CA ASN A 112 0.39 -10.63 1.74
C ASN A 112 -0.33 -11.70 2.59
N PHE A 113 -1.46 -11.38 3.20
CA PHE A 113 -2.26 -12.37 3.93
C PHE A 113 -2.68 -13.52 3.02
N HIS A 114 -2.71 -14.74 3.54
CA HIS A 114 -3.17 -15.92 2.83
C HIS A 114 -4.51 -16.37 3.42
N PRO A 115 -5.65 -15.94 2.87
CA PRO A 115 -6.95 -16.31 3.38
C PRO A 115 -7.20 -17.81 3.25
N PRO A 116 -7.86 -18.45 4.25
CA PRO A 116 -8.17 -19.88 4.18
C PRO A 116 -9.35 -20.20 3.22
N PHE A 117 -10.05 -19.18 2.73
CA PHE A 117 -11.26 -19.30 1.91
C PHE A 117 -11.02 -18.99 0.42
N LEU A 118 -9.78 -19.00 -0.06
CA LEU A 118 -9.48 -18.82 -1.48
C LEU A 118 -10.05 -19.96 -2.33
N THR A 119 -10.56 -19.60 -3.51
CA THR A 119 -11.25 -20.49 -4.45
C THR A 119 -10.32 -21.00 -5.55
N GLY A 120 -10.86 -21.83 -6.45
CA GLY A 120 -10.16 -22.23 -7.69
C GLY A 120 -9.85 -21.04 -8.62
N VAL A 121 -10.76 -20.05 -8.69
CA VAL A 121 -10.56 -18.81 -9.46
C VAL A 121 -9.34 -18.04 -8.92
N ASP A 122 -9.24 -17.84 -7.61
CA ASP A 122 -8.11 -17.16 -6.99
C ASP A 122 -6.78 -17.88 -7.25
N ASN A 123 -6.81 -19.23 -7.26
CA ASN A 123 -5.63 -20.04 -7.59
C ASN A 123 -5.23 -19.87 -9.06
N THR A 124 -6.19 -19.80 -9.99
CA THR A 124 -5.92 -19.54 -11.40
C THR A 124 -5.26 -18.19 -11.59
N VAL A 125 -5.84 -17.12 -11.01
CA VAL A 125 -5.27 -15.76 -11.07
C VAL A 125 -3.87 -15.72 -10.46
N ASP A 126 -3.64 -16.42 -9.35
CA ASP A 126 -2.32 -16.48 -8.72
C ASP A 126 -1.27 -17.14 -9.63
N VAL A 127 -1.58 -18.24 -10.26
CA VAL A 127 -0.65 -18.99 -11.12
C VAL A 127 -0.23 -18.18 -12.37
N ILE A 128 -1.17 -17.48 -13.00
CA ILE A 128 -0.88 -16.65 -14.19
C ILE A 128 -0.24 -15.30 -13.86
N SER A 129 -0.21 -14.91 -12.60
CA SER A 129 0.36 -13.62 -12.17
C SER A 129 1.88 -13.60 -12.27
N GLY A 130 2.47 -12.40 -12.32
CA GLY A 130 3.93 -12.20 -12.32
C GLY A 130 4.63 -12.57 -11.00
N ASN A 131 3.89 -12.91 -9.94
CA ASN A 131 4.41 -13.23 -8.61
C ASN A 131 3.62 -14.34 -7.89
N PRO A 132 3.57 -15.58 -8.43
CA PRO A 132 2.80 -16.68 -7.84
C PRO A 132 3.10 -16.90 -6.36
N ARG A 133 2.07 -17.24 -5.59
CA ARG A 133 2.08 -17.49 -4.14
C ARG A 133 2.37 -16.27 -3.26
N LYS A 134 2.50 -15.08 -3.82
CA LYS A 134 2.65 -13.82 -3.08
C LYS A 134 1.39 -12.98 -3.20
N GLN A 135 1.14 -12.12 -2.22
CA GLN A 135 0.05 -11.14 -2.23
C GLN A 135 -1.32 -11.76 -2.53
N ARG A 136 -1.60 -12.93 -1.92
CA ARG A 136 -2.79 -13.74 -2.21
C ARG A 136 -4.09 -13.00 -1.89
N PHE A 137 -4.12 -12.24 -0.78
CA PHE A 137 -5.30 -11.44 -0.44
C PHE A 137 -5.47 -10.27 -1.41
N GLU A 138 -4.39 -9.57 -1.75
CA GLU A 138 -4.45 -8.48 -2.73
C GLU A 138 -5.02 -8.97 -4.08
N LYS A 139 -4.56 -10.13 -4.58
CA LYS A 139 -5.04 -10.72 -5.82
C LYS A 139 -6.54 -11.04 -5.79
N ALA A 140 -7.08 -11.40 -4.63
CA ALA A 140 -8.49 -11.75 -4.48
C ALA A 140 -9.42 -10.53 -4.43
N VAL A 141 -8.93 -9.33 -4.02
CA VAL A 141 -9.82 -8.20 -3.71
C VAL A 141 -9.46 -6.87 -4.38
N SER A 142 -8.27 -6.72 -4.95
CA SER A 142 -7.84 -5.42 -5.47
C SER A 142 -8.19 -5.19 -6.93
N GLY A 143 -8.33 -3.91 -7.29
CA GLY A 143 -8.75 -3.48 -8.62
C GLY A 143 -7.84 -3.96 -9.75
N MET A 144 -6.54 -4.15 -9.48
CA MET A 144 -5.60 -4.63 -10.49
C MET A 144 -5.98 -6.00 -11.05
N TYR A 145 -6.60 -6.86 -10.25
CA TYR A 145 -6.87 -8.25 -10.60
C TYR A 145 -8.33 -8.55 -10.95
N LEU A 146 -9.24 -7.56 -10.88
CA LEU A 146 -10.66 -7.78 -11.17
C LEU A 146 -10.91 -8.33 -12.58
N GLY A 147 -10.16 -7.86 -13.57
CA GLY A 147 -10.25 -8.36 -14.93
C GLY A 147 -9.82 -9.82 -15.04
N ASP A 148 -8.73 -10.20 -14.39
CA ASP A 148 -8.23 -11.58 -14.38
C ASP A 148 -9.18 -12.51 -13.62
N ILE A 149 -9.78 -12.04 -12.51
CA ILE A 149 -10.80 -12.77 -11.77
C ILE A 149 -12.01 -13.05 -12.67
N LEU A 150 -12.49 -12.04 -13.40
CA LEU A 150 -13.63 -12.21 -14.31
C LEU A 150 -13.32 -13.22 -15.40
N LYS A 151 -12.17 -13.10 -16.06
CA LYS A 151 -11.73 -14.07 -17.09
C LYS A 151 -11.63 -15.49 -16.53
N ALA A 152 -11.08 -15.66 -15.33
CA ALA A 152 -10.98 -16.96 -14.69
C ALA A 152 -12.33 -17.52 -14.23
N THR A 153 -13.31 -16.66 -13.95
CA THR A 153 -14.68 -17.06 -13.59
C THR A 153 -15.48 -17.53 -14.80
N PHE A 154 -15.26 -16.90 -15.97
CA PHE A 154 -15.98 -17.18 -17.22
C PHE A 154 -15.00 -17.57 -18.33
N PRO A 155 -14.34 -18.73 -18.25
CA PRO A 155 -13.25 -19.10 -19.15
C PRO A 155 -13.69 -19.41 -20.60
N LEU A 156 -15.00 -19.55 -20.85
CA LEU A 156 -15.56 -19.78 -22.19
C LEU A 156 -16.01 -18.49 -22.88
N GLU A 157 -15.99 -17.37 -22.18
CA GLU A 157 -16.35 -16.07 -22.74
C GLU A 157 -15.15 -15.42 -23.42
N GLU A 158 -15.40 -14.73 -24.52
CA GLU A 158 -14.38 -13.95 -25.21
C GLU A 158 -14.20 -12.59 -24.53
N PHE A 159 -13.04 -12.37 -23.95
CA PHE A 159 -12.64 -11.09 -23.39
C PHE A 159 -11.53 -10.46 -24.23
N GLU A 160 -11.50 -9.15 -24.32
CA GLU A 160 -10.37 -8.43 -24.88
C GLU A 160 -9.07 -8.82 -24.16
N GLU A 161 -7.94 -8.82 -24.87
CA GLU A 161 -6.63 -9.17 -24.32
C GLU A 161 -6.33 -8.42 -23.02
N LYS A 162 -6.56 -7.10 -23.02
CA LYS A 162 -6.44 -6.25 -21.83
C LYS A 162 -7.82 -5.88 -21.29
N PHE A 163 -8.35 -6.70 -20.40
CA PHE A 163 -9.60 -6.44 -19.69
C PHE A 163 -9.29 -6.10 -18.23
N ASP A 164 -9.46 -4.84 -17.84
CA ASP A 164 -9.13 -4.30 -16.53
C ASP A 164 -10.36 -3.74 -15.80
N ALA A 165 -10.15 -3.23 -14.57
CA ALA A 165 -11.21 -2.66 -13.75
C ALA A 165 -11.90 -1.45 -14.42
N GLN A 166 -11.20 -0.68 -15.25
CA GLN A 166 -11.78 0.46 -15.97
C GLN A 166 -12.80 -0.01 -16.99
N LYS A 167 -12.48 -1.04 -17.78
CA LYS A 167 -13.41 -1.64 -18.74
C LYS A 167 -14.62 -2.29 -18.05
N LEU A 168 -14.37 -2.99 -16.92
CA LEU A 168 -15.46 -3.54 -16.12
C LEU A 168 -16.42 -2.45 -15.65
N THR A 169 -15.91 -1.33 -15.14
CA THR A 169 -16.74 -0.19 -14.71
C THR A 169 -17.53 0.40 -15.87
N ALA A 170 -16.94 0.50 -17.08
CA ALA A 170 -17.63 1.03 -18.25
C ALA A 170 -18.79 0.14 -18.74
N ILE A 171 -18.73 -1.17 -18.48
CA ILE A 171 -19.84 -2.10 -18.81
C ILE A 171 -20.97 -1.99 -17.77
N MET A 172 -20.64 -1.70 -16.52
CA MET A 172 -21.62 -1.62 -15.41
C MET A 172 -22.41 -0.31 -15.37
N ASN A 173 -22.00 0.73 -16.09
CA ASN A 173 -22.64 2.04 -16.21
C ASN A 173 -23.42 2.16 -17.51
#